data_53426dce6b134222d57cf59f38f08c75
#
_entry.id   53426dce6b134222d57cf59f38f08c75
#
_cell.length_a   1.000
_cell.length_b   1.000
_cell.length_c   1.000
_cell.angle_alpha   90.00
_cell.angle_beta   90.00
_cell.angle_gamma   90.00
#
_symmetry.space_group_name_H-M   'P 1'
#
loop_
_entity.id
_entity.type
_entity.pdbx_description
1 polymer ?
#
loop_
_entity_poly.entity_id
_entity_poly.type
_entity_poly.pdbx_seq_one_letter_code
_entity_poly.pdbx_strand_id
1 'polypeptide(L)'
;MPVCAIPVSPTLDMGRLNGAPPRFLNVKKDAMLSPGVLFRIRDWYVGDSDSANPEVSPLMGECSGLPPLLITASTAELLCDDSVLFARKASKAGVKTELALWPLMPHAFPLLERWIPEAKRAREDITTFIQEQLGAEKTD
;
A
#
# COMPACT_ATOMS: atom_id res chain seq x y z
N MET A 1 -16.29 10.73 -6.47
CA MET A 1 -15.04 10.17 -5.91
C MET A 1 -15.36 9.40 -4.62
N PRO A 2 -14.58 8.40 -4.22
CA PRO A 2 -14.75 7.78 -2.91
C PRO A 2 -14.39 8.78 -1.80
N VAL A 3 -15.00 8.62 -0.61
CA VAL A 3 -14.77 9.47 0.57
C VAL A 3 -13.34 9.36 1.08
N CYS A 4 -12.77 8.16 1.00
CA CYS A 4 -11.39 7.86 1.33
C CYS A 4 -10.94 6.58 0.61
N ALA A 5 -9.64 6.28 0.65
CA ALA A 5 -9.09 5.02 0.17
C ALA A 5 -8.09 4.44 1.17
N ILE A 6 -8.08 3.10 1.28
CA ILE A 6 -7.26 2.39 2.26
C ILE A 6 -6.44 1.31 1.54
N PRO A 7 -5.28 1.67 0.98
CA PRO A 7 -4.33 0.70 0.45
C PRO A 7 -3.72 -0.15 1.58
N VAL A 8 -3.92 -1.47 1.52
CA VAL A 8 -3.36 -2.45 2.46
C VAL A 8 -2.25 -3.22 1.77
N SER A 9 -1.02 -3.07 2.23
CA SER A 9 0.18 -3.69 1.63
C SER A 9 0.21 -3.57 0.09
N PRO A 10 0.02 -2.37 -0.48
CA PRO A 10 -0.22 -2.24 -1.91
C PRO A 10 1.04 -2.48 -2.75
N THR A 11 0.87 -3.10 -3.90
CA THR A 11 1.86 -3.11 -4.98
C THR A 11 1.58 -1.94 -5.91
N LEU A 12 2.46 -0.96 -5.96
CA LEU A 12 2.22 0.32 -6.64
C LEU A 12 3.22 0.62 -7.77
N ASP A 13 4.22 -0.23 -7.94
CA ASP A 13 5.24 -0.10 -8.97
C ASP A 13 5.66 -1.46 -9.53
N MET A 14 5.09 -1.83 -10.65
CA MET A 14 5.41 -3.08 -11.34
C MET A 14 6.73 -3.00 -12.13
N GLY A 15 7.19 -1.79 -12.48
CA GLY A 15 8.45 -1.58 -13.21
C GLY A 15 9.67 -1.84 -12.34
N ARG A 16 9.66 -1.43 -11.07
CA ARG A 16 10.81 -1.55 -10.14
C ARG A 16 11.10 -2.98 -9.68
N LEU A 17 10.30 -3.96 -10.05
CA LEU A 17 10.61 -5.36 -9.80
C LEU A 17 11.92 -5.82 -10.47
N ASN A 18 12.39 -5.10 -11.49
CA ASN A 18 13.61 -5.42 -12.21
C ASN A 18 14.92 -4.97 -11.50
N GLY A 19 14.98 -4.99 -10.17
CA GLY A 19 16.26 -4.88 -9.46
C GLY A 19 16.53 -3.60 -8.69
N ALA A 20 15.51 -2.84 -8.30
CA ALA A 20 15.72 -1.72 -7.38
C ALA A 20 16.04 -2.23 -5.96
N PRO A 21 17.21 -1.93 -5.41
CA PRO A 21 17.70 -2.50 -4.16
C PRO A 21 16.79 -2.39 -2.94
N PRO A 22 16.04 -1.26 -2.71
CA PRO A 22 15.28 -1.11 -1.47
C PRO A 22 14.21 -2.18 -1.27
N ARG A 23 13.46 -2.54 -2.32
CA ARG A 23 12.38 -3.53 -2.25
C ARG A 23 12.87 -4.91 -1.79
N PHE A 24 14.10 -5.29 -2.13
CA PHE A 24 14.65 -6.60 -1.79
C PHE A 24 15.38 -6.65 -0.45
N LEU A 25 15.47 -5.54 0.29
CA LEU A 25 16.07 -5.53 1.62
C LEU A 25 15.31 -6.44 2.62
N ASN A 26 14.03 -6.64 2.40
CA ASN A 26 13.17 -7.45 3.24
C ASN A 26 13.00 -8.91 2.78
N VAL A 27 13.72 -9.37 1.76
CA VAL A 27 13.60 -10.75 1.22
C VAL A 27 13.70 -11.83 2.30
N LYS A 28 14.52 -11.63 3.31
CA LYS A 28 14.69 -12.58 4.42
C LYS A 28 13.68 -12.39 5.55
N LYS A 29 12.92 -11.31 5.54
CA LYS A 29 11.98 -10.96 6.60
C LYS A 29 10.52 -11.20 6.18
N ASP A 30 10.23 -11.10 4.89
CA ASP A 30 8.88 -11.33 4.38
C ASP A 30 8.56 -12.82 4.45
N ALA A 31 7.56 -13.15 5.27
CA ALA A 31 7.13 -14.52 5.49
C ALA A 31 6.18 -15.05 4.40
N MET A 32 5.65 -14.19 3.55
CA MET A 32 4.61 -14.56 2.58
C MET A 32 5.04 -14.33 1.13
N LEU A 33 5.76 -13.24 0.86
CA LEU A 33 6.15 -12.89 -0.50
C LEU A 33 7.62 -13.20 -0.73
N SER A 34 7.91 -13.73 -1.91
CA SER A 34 9.28 -13.86 -2.41
C SER A 34 9.44 -13.09 -3.72
N PRO A 35 10.66 -12.70 -4.10
CA PRO A 35 10.91 -12.08 -5.39
C PRO A 35 10.32 -12.88 -6.57
N GLY A 36 10.47 -14.20 -6.56
CA GLY A 36 9.94 -15.06 -7.62
C GLY A 36 8.42 -15.05 -7.74
N VAL A 37 7.70 -14.88 -6.63
CA VAL A 37 6.24 -14.71 -6.63
C VAL A 37 5.89 -13.34 -7.21
N LEU A 38 6.57 -12.27 -6.80
CA LEU A 38 6.32 -10.93 -7.32
C LEU A 38 6.59 -10.83 -8.82
N PHE A 39 7.66 -11.47 -9.34
CA PHE A 39 7.93 -11.51 -10.76
C PHE A 39 6.82 -12.20 -11.54
N ARG A 40 6.30 -13.34 -11.05
CA ARG A 40 5.17 -14.02 -11.69
C ARG A 40 3.89 -13.20 -11.67
N ILE A 41 3.56 -12.56 -10.54
CA ILE A 41 2.39 -11.67 -10.43
C ILE A 41 2.53 -10.54 -11.44
N ARG A 42 3.72 -9.92 -11.53
CA ARG A 42 4.02 -8.89 -12.52
C ARG A 42 3.75 -9.38 -13.94
N ASP A 43 4.33 -10.52 -14.33
CA ASP A 43 4.21 -11.02 -15.68
C ASP A 43 2.75 -11.34 -16.06
N TRP A 44 1.95 -11.85 -15.12
CA TRP A 44 0.53 -12.10 -15.35
C TRP A 44 -0.30 -10.82 -15.39
N TYR A 45 0.02 -9.84 -14.54
CA TYR A 45 -0.76 -8.61 -14.42
C TYR A 45 -0.42 -7.60 -15.50
N VAL A 46 0.86 -7.43 -15.79
CA VAL A 46 1.34 -6.45 -16.79
C VAL A 46 1.15 -6.99 -18.21
N GLY A 47 1.42 -8.29 -18.44
CA GLY A 47 1.39 -8.87 -19.78
C GLY A 47 2.27 -8.07 -20.74
N ASP A 48 1.71 -7.71 -21.89
CA ASP A 48 2.37 -6.88 -22.91
C ASP A 48 2.26 -5.36 -22.69
N SER A 49 1.66 -4.95 -21.55
CA SER A 49 1.48 -3.52 -21.23
C SER A 49 2.78 -2.88 -20.77
N ASP A 50 2.87 -1.55 -20.90
CA ASP A 50 3.97 -0.80 -20.30
C ASP A 50 3.88 -0.82 -18.77
N SER A 51 4.88 -1.37 -18.13
CA SER A 51 4.96 -1.41 -16.66
C SER A 51 5.05 -0.03 -16.00
N ALA A 52 5.38 1.02 -16.75
CA ALA A 52 5.38 2.40 -16.28
C ALA A 52 4.01 3.10 -16.45
N ASN A 53 3.05 2.46 -17.10
CA ASN A 53 1.70 3.00 -17.21
C ASN A 53 1.10 3.21 -15.80
N PRO A 54 0.57 4.41 -15.46
CA PRO A 54 -0.05 4.69 -14.17
C PRO A 54 -1.19 3.75 -13.76
N GLU A 55 -1.91 3.18 -14.72
CA GLU A 55 -2.96 2.18 -14.47
C GLU A 55 -2.39 0.84 -14.00
N VAL A 56 -1.13 0.55 -14.34
CA VAL A 56 -0.39 -0.65 -13.96
C VAL A 56 0.48 -0.38 -12.72
N SER A 57 1.10 0.80 -12.68
CA SER A 57 1.98 1.26 -11.62
C SER A 57 1.50 2.60 -11.06
N PRO A 58 0.57 2.62 -10.11
CA PRO A 58 0.01 3.86 -9.55
C PRO A 58 1.05 4.84 -9.00
N LEU A 59 2.22 4.34 -8.59
CA LEU A 59 3.33 5.19 -8.15
C LEU A 59 3.83 6.13 -9.28
N MET A 60 3.59 5.79 -10.55
CA MET A 60 3.96 6.64 -11.70
C MET A 60 2.91 7.71 -12.01
N GLY A 61 1.65 7.53 -11.53
CA GLY A 61 0.53 8.43 -11.79
C GLY A 61 0.53 9.70 -10.96
N GLU A 62 -0.32 10.65 -11.34
CA GLU A 62 -0.56 11.86 -10.56
C GLU A 62 -1.39 11.55 -9.30
N CYS A 63 -1.03 12.17 -8.18
CA CYS A 63 -1.75 11.98 -6.92
C CYS A 63 -2.70 13.14 -6.59
N SER A 64 -2.59 14.28 -7.30
CA SER A 64 -3.47 15.43 -7.07
C SER A 64 -4.94 15.04 -7.26
N GLY A 65 -5.78 15.44 -6.31
CA GLY A 65 -7.21 15.14 -6.35
C GLY A 65 -7.58 13.72 -5.89
N LEU A 66 -6.65 12.91 -5.42
CA LEU A 66 -7.00 11.67 -4.73
C LEU A 66 -7.74 11.97 -3.42
N PRO A 67 -8.65 11.08 -2.98
CA PRO A 67 -9.32 11.21 -1.70
C PRO A 67 -8.32 11.04 -0.54
N PRO A 68 -8.71 11.36 0.71
CA PRO A 68 -7.91 11.03 1.89
C PRO A 68 -7.46 9.56 1.89
N LEU A 69 -6.20 9.34 2.25
CA LEU A 69 -5.56 8.03 2.21
C LEU A 69 -5.11 7.58 3.60
N LEU A 70 -5.44 6.34 3.98
CA LEU A 70 -4.77 5.60 5.04
C LEU A 70 -4.06 4.40 4.42
N ILE A 71 -2.74 4.47 4.33
CA ILE A 71 -1.91 3.38 3.79
C ILE A 71 -1.38 2.55 4.95
N THR A 72 -1.66 1.25 4.96
CA THR A 72 -1.12 0.35 5.99
C THR A 72 -0.23 -0.71 5.37
N ALA A 73 0.95 -0.93 5.98
CA ALA A 73 1.95 -1.87 5.50
C ALA A 73 2.82 -2.39 6.65
N SER A 74 3.55 -3.46 6.40
CA SER A 74 4.54 -3.99 7.34
C SER A 74 5.95 -3.54 7.00
N THR A 75 6.76 -3.27 8.04
CA THR A 75 8.19 -3.00 7.85
C THR A 75 8.98 -4.24 7.42
N ALA A 76 8.38 -5.43 7.50
CA ALA A 76 9.02 -6.69 7.11
C ALA A 76 8.70 -7.14 5.68
N GLU A 77 7.67 -6.57 5.04
CA GLU A 77 7.25 -7.01 3.71
C GLU A 77 8.06 -6.39 2.57
N LEU A 78 8.13 -7.08 1.44
CA LEU A 78 8.78 -6.62 0.22
C LEU A 78 8.15 -5.36 -0.37
N LEU A 79 6.87 -5.13 -0.10
CA LEU A 79 6.08 -4.01 -0.62
C LEU A 79 6.08 -2.78 0.30
N CYS A 80 6.81 -2.82 1.42
CA CYS A 80 6.89 -1.70 2.35
C CYS A 80 7.33 -0.40 1.66
N ASP A 81 8.32 -0.49 0.77
CA ASP A 81 8.89 0.66 0.08
C ASP A 81 7.89 1.35 -0.86
N ASP A 82 7.03 0.58 -1.53
CA ASP A 82 5.95 1.12 -2.37
C ASP A 82 5.00 1.98 -1.55
N SER A 83 4.62 1.48 -0.37
CA SER A 83 3.75 2.20 0.56
C SER A 83 4.37 3.51 1.03
N VAL A 84 5.65 3.49 1.40
CA VAL A 84 6.38 4.68 1.86
C VAL A 84 6.52 5.72 0.74
N LEU A 85 6.89 5.28 -0.46
CA LEU A 85 7.08 6.18 -1.60
C LEU A 85 5.76 6.81 -2.05
N PHE A 86 4.70 6.02 -2.10
CA PHE A 86 3.39 6.51 -2.50
C PHE A 86 2.81 7.47 -1.46
N ALA A 87 2.93 7.17 -0.17
CA ALA A 87 2.50 8.08 0.89
C ALA A 87 3.19 9.45 0.78
N ARG A 88 4.51 9.44 0.57
CA ARG A 88 5.29 10.67 0.37
C ARG A 88 4.85 11.45 -0.88
N LYS A 89 4.58 10.73 -1.98
CA LYS A 89 4.15 11.35 -3.24
C LYS A 89 2.77 11.98 -3.09
N ALA A 90 1.81 11.26 -2.51
CA ALA A 90 0.45 11.75 -2.28
C ALA A 90 0.44 12.96 -1.34
N SER A 91 1.17 12.89 -0.23
CA SER A 91 1.30 14.01 0.70
C SER A 91 1.91 15.26 0.04
N LYS A 92 2.94 15.11 -0.80
CA LYS A 92 3.52 16.23 -1.56
C LYS A 92 2.54 16.83 -2.58
N ALA A 93 1.60 16.05 -3.08
CA ALA A 93 0.54 16.50 -3.98
C ALA A 93 -0.66 17.14 -3.23
N GLY A 94 -0.56 17.33 -1.90
CA GLY A 94 -1.59 17.95 -1.09
C GLY A 94 -2.70 17.01 -0.64
N VAL A 95 -2.56 15.69 -0.85
CA VAL A 95 -3.53 14.69 -0.39
C VAL A 95 -3.37 14.45 1.10
N LYS A 96 -4.47 14.50 1.87
CA LYS A 96 -4.47 14.06 3.27
C LYS A 96 -4.07 12.59 3.32
N THR A 97 -2.87 12.29 3.84
CA THR A 97 -2.28 10.96 3.77
C THR A 97 -1.74 10.54 5.13
N GLU A 98 -2.21 9.41 5.60
CA GLU A 98 -1.71 8.72 6.79
C GLU A 98 -1.00 7.44 6.37
N LEU A 99 0.17 7.17 6.96
CA LEU A 99 0.96 5.96 6.73
C LEU A 99 1.14 5.21 8.04
N ALA A 100 0.49 4.06 8.17
CA ALA A 100 0.60 3.15 9.31
C ALA A 100 1.58 2.02 8.99
N LEU A 101 2.82 2.11 9.50
CA LEU A 101 3.83 1.07 9.37
C LEU A 101 3.85 0.19 10.62
N TRP A 102 3.57 -1.09 10.46
CA TRP A 102 3.52 -2.08 11.52
C TRP A 102 4.80 -2.94 11.53
N PRO A 103 5.45 -3.12 12.68
CA PRO A 103 6.68 -3.89 12.75
C PRO A 103 6.42 -5.39 12.58
N LEU A 104 7.20 -6.04 11.71
CA LEU A 104 7.29 -7.50 11.59
C LEU A 104 5.99 -8.26 11.31
N MET A 105 4.99 -7.60 10.71
CA MET A 105 3.76 -8.25 10.30
C MET A 105 3.90 -8.93 8.93
N PRO A 106 3.13 -10.00 8.65
CA PRO A 106 3.06 -10.57 7.31
C PRO A 106 2.32 -9.65 6.33
N HIS A 107 2.46 -9.90 5.04
CA HIS A 107 1.75 -9.18 3.99
C HIS A 107 0.22 -9.23 4.21
N ALA A 108 -0.43 -8.07 4.02
CA ALA A 108 -1.88 -7.88 4.20
C ALA A 108 -2.41 -8.35 5.57
N PHE A 109 -1.59 -8.25 6.62
CA PHE A 109 -1.91 -8.74 7.96
C PHE A 109 -3.25 -8.25 8.53
N PRO A 110 -3.80 -7.07 8.22
CA PRO A 110 -5.11 -6.65 8.72
C PRO A 110 -6.25 -7.62 8.37
N LEU A 111 -6.07 -8.46 7.34
CA LEU A 111 -7.02 -9.51 6.96
C LEU A 111 -6.94 -10.75 7.85
N LEU A 112 -5.91 -10.84 8.70
CA LEU A 112 -5.60 -12.00 9.54
C LEU A 112 -6.02 -11.80 11.01
N GLU A 113 -7.03 -10.99 11.29
CA GLU A 113 -7.45 -10.63 12.67
C GLU A 113 -7.77 -11.83 13.57
N ARG A 114 -8.16 -12.95 12.94
CA ARG A 114 -8.49 -14.19 13.65
C ARG A 114 -7.28 -14.83 14.33
N TRP A 115 -6.07 -14.50 13.87
CA TRP A 115 -4.82 -15.11 14.31
C TRP A 115 -3.79 -14.11 14.85
N ILE A 116 -3.90 -12.83 14.48
CA ILE A 116 -2.93 -11.79 14.78
C ILE A 116 -3.62 -10.66 15.56
N PRO A 117 -3.27 -10.46 16.85
CA PRO A 117 -3.88 -9.38 17.65
C PRO A 117 -3.67 -7.98 17.08
N GLU A 118 -2.51 -7.73 16.45
CA GLU A 118 -2.18 -6.47 15.78
C GLU A 118 -3.10 -6.19 14.60
N ALA A 119 -3.56 -7.24 13.91
CA ALA A 119 -4.51 -7.10 12.80
C ALA A 119 -5.85 -6.53 13.25
N LYS A 120 -6.31 -6.91 14.45
CA LYS A 120 -7.52 -6.33 15.04
C LYS A 120 -7.37 -4.83 15.28
N ARG A 121 -6.23 -4.39 15.84
CA ARG A 121 -5.95 -2.96 16.04
C ARG A 121 -5.87 -2.21 14.74
N ALA A 122 -5.17 -2.77 13.75
CA ALA A 122 -5.08 -2.14 12.42
C ALA A 122 -6.47 -1.98 11.77
N ARG A 123 -7.38 -2.93 11.96
CA ARG A 123 -8.76 -2.82 11.49
C ARG A 123 -9.57 -1.78 12.26
N GLU A 124 -9.35 -1.64 13.56
CA GLU A 124 -9.95 -0.59 14.38
C GLU A 124 -9.49 0.78 13.88
N ASP A 125 -8.21 0.96 13.61
CA ASP A 125 -7.65 2.20 13.02
C ASP A 125 -8.28 2.51 11.65
N ILE A 126 -8.39 1.50 10.77
CA ILE A 126 -9.07 1.63 9.48
C ILE A 126 -10.53 2.06 9.65
N THR A 127 -11.25 1.44 10.58
CA THR A 127 -12.64 1.74 10.82
C THR A 127 -12.81 3.18 11.33
N THR A 128 -11.96 3.60 12.26
CA THR A 128 -11.95 4.96 12.79
C THR A 128 -11.69 5.97 11.68
N PHE A 129 -10.68 5.73 10.85
CA PHE A 129 -10.36 6.60 9.72
C PHE A 129 -11.56 6.76 8.76
N ILE A 130 -12.23 5.65 8.40
CA ILE A 130 -13.43 5.69 7.54
C ILE A 130 -14.53 6.53 8.18
N GLN A 131 -14.80 6.31 9.47
CA GLN A 131 -15.85 7.04 10.20
C GLN A 131 -15.58 8.54 10.28
N GLU A 132 -14.32 8.93 10.49
CA GLU A 132 -13.90 10.32 10.49
C GLU A 132 -14.13 10.99 9.12
N GLN A 133 -13.75 10.32 8.02
CA GLN A 133 -13.96 10.90 6.68
C GLN A 133 -15.46 10.98 6.34
N LEU A 134 -16.29 10.00 6.71
CA LEU A 134 -17.75 10.04 6.55
C LEU A 134 -18.42 11.11 7.42
N GLY A 135 -17.85 11.40 8.60
CA GLY A 135 -18.33 12.48 9.47
C GLY A 135 -17.98 13.86 8.91
N ALA A 136 -16.82 14.00 8.28
CA ALA A 136 -16.37 15.26 7.67
C ALA A 136 -17.23 15.67 6.46
N GLU A 137 -17.68 14.72 5.63
CA GLU A 137 -18.59 15.00 4.49
C GLU A 137 -19.96 15.57 4.89
N LYS A 138 -20.42 15.31 6.12
CA LYS A 138 -21.74 15.78 6.58
C LYS A 138 -21.74 17.19 7.14
N THR A 139 -20.59 17.83 7.24
CA THR A 139 -20.40 19.16 7.85
C THR A 139 -20.11 20.27 6.85
N ASP A 140 -19.90 19.92 5.57
CA ASP A 140 -19.75 20.86 4.44
C ASP A 140 -21.06 20.96 3.61
#